data_c1206d8b630e6f11417cf372b498bf98
#
_entry.id   c1206d8b630e6f11417cf372b498bf98
#
_cell.length_a   1.000
_cell.length_b   1.000
_cell.length_c   1.000
_cell.angle_alpha   90.00
_cell.angle_beta   90.00
_cell.angle_gamma   90.00
#
_symmetry.space_group_name_H-M   'P 1'
#
loop_
_entity.id
_entity.type
_entity.pdbx_description
1 polymer ?
#
loop_
_entity_poly.entity_id
_entity_poly.type
_entity_poly.pdbx_seq_one_letter_code
_entity_poly.pdbx_strand_id
1 'polypeptide(L)'
;IEEVQVVTGGIPANIGDATGGVINISLRNSSSKWFGGGEIITSGLPMESGVVGFDDFGYNVLEGSISGPILFEKDEEGNNVRPLLGLFLSGNYTYQEDPRPTFGGNYKIRDDVRDELFANPLRQNISSSGEVNGALYNADFLSANDFERIPTRLNAANQNASLVAKIDVNTNETTSLTFGATGYYSQGASYSYANSLMNWENNLDVSSYDWRAYAKF
;
A
#
# COMPACT_ATOMS: atom_id res chain seq x y z
N ILE A 1 -15.11 -10.74 2.43
CA ILE A 1 -16.10 -10.43 3.50
C ILE A 1 -17.40 -11.13 3.13
N GLU A 2 -18.03 -11.81 4.07
CA GLU A 2 -19.34 -12.45 3.90
C GLU A 2 -20.45 -11.52 4.44
N GLU A 3 -20.23 -10.98 5.65
CA GLU A 3 -21.19 -10.14 6.32
C GLU A 3 -20.48 -9.01 7.07
N VAL A 4 -21.07 -7.84 7.06
CA VAL A 4 -20.71 -6.71 7.91
C VAL A 4 -21.93 -6.32 8.74
N GLN A 5 -21.86 -6.55 10.04
CA GLN A 5 -22.90 -6.18 10.98
C GLN A 5 -22.48 -4.91 11.74
N VAL A 6 -23.29 -3.89 11.66
CA VAL A 6 -23.08 -2.63 12.38
C VAL A 6 -24.13 -2.50 13.47
N VAL A 7 -23.71 -2.44 14.73
CA VAL A 7 -24.57 -2.26 15.91
C VAL A 7 -24.28 -0.90 16.51
N THR A 8 -25.20 0.05 16.36
CA THR A 8 -25.07 1.44 16.80
C THR A 8 -25.75 1.75 18.13
N GLY A 9 -26.41 0.76 18.74
CA GLY A 9 -27.09 0.89 20.03
C GLY A 9 -27.55 -0.47 20.53
N GLY A 10 -27.82 -0.57 21.83
CA GLY A 10 -28.22 -1.84 22.44
C GLY A 10 -27.12 -2.91 22.37
N ILE A 11 -25.86 -2.52 22.58
CA ILE A 11 -24.71 -3.44 22.49
C ILE A 11 -24.91 -4.56 23.50
N PRO A 12 -24.86 -5.85 23.08
CA PRO A 12 -25.00 -6.98 23.97
C PRO A 12 -23.91 -7.00 25.06
N ALA A 13 -24.25 -7.47 26.25
CA ALA A 13 -23.35 -7.46 27.39
C ALA A 13 -22.10 -8.35 27.24
N ASN A 14 -22.07 -9.24 26.27
CA ASN A 14 -20.91 -10.05 25.91
C ASN A 14 -19.86 -9.29 25.09
N ILE A 15 -20.17 -8.07 24.65
CA ILE A 15 -19.23 -7.16 23.99
C ILE A 15 -18.84 -6.09 24.99
N GLY A 16 -17.66 -6.22 25.59
CA GLY A 16 -17.12 -5.24 26.55
C GLY A 16 -16.53 -4.00 25.85
N ASP A 17 -16.41 -2.91 26.60
CA ASP A 17 -15.68 -1.67 26.25
C ASP A 17 -16.12 -0.92 24.99
N ALA A 18 -17.31 -1.21 24.47
CA ALA A 18 -17.85 -0.51 23.30
C ALA A 18 -18.82 0.60 23.76
N THR A 19 -18.44 1.87 23.54
CA THR A 19 -19.23 3.05 23.94
C THR A 19 -20.00 3.71 22.79
N GLY A 20 -19.62 3.49 21.55
CA GLY A 20 -20.21 4.18 20.39
C GLY A 20 -20.88 3.27 19.38
N GLY A 21 -20.51 2.02 19.33
CA GLY A 21 -21.00 1.04 18.36
C GLY A 21 -20.00 -0.08 18.13
N VAL A 22 -20.46 -1.13 17.47
CA VAL A 22 -19.65 -2.31 17.11
C VAL A 22 -19.82 -2.61 15.65
N ILE A 23 -18.71 -2.81 14.97
CA ILE A 23 -18.68 -3.35 13.61
C ILE A 23 -18.14 -4.78 13.71
N ASN A 24 -19.00 -5.73 13.41
CA ASN A 24 -18.62 -7.14 13.34
C ASN A 24 -18.48 -7.53 11.86
N ILE A 25 -17.31 -8.03 11.50
CA ILE A 25 -17.01 -8.46 10.13
C ILE A 25 -16.83 -9.98 10.13
N SER A 26 -17.71 -10.66 9.42
CA SER A 26 -17.60 -12.09 9.19
C SER A 26 -16.87 -12.35 7.87
N LEU A 27 -15.80 -13.12 7.94
CA LEU A 27 -15.10 -13.58 6.75
C LEU A 27 -15.82 -14.80 6.18
N ARG A 28 -15.84 -14.90 4.86
CA ARG A 28 -16.42 -16.05 4.17
C ARG A 28 -15.81 -17.37 4.67
N ASN A 29 -16.65 -18.36 4.87
CA ASN A 29 -16.20 -19.72 5.18
C ASN A 29 -15.55 -20.36 3.96
N SER A 30 -14.72 -21.38 4.19
CA SER A 30 -14.14 -22.16 3.10
C SER A 30 -15.25 -22.83 2.30
N SER A 31 -15.12 -22.80 0.98
CA SER A 31 -16.10 -23.40 0.08
C SER A 31 -15.95 -24.90 -0.02
N SER A 32 -17.05 -25.59 -0.29
CA SER A 32 -17.04 -27.01 -0.64
C SER A 32 -16.50 -27.30 -2.06
N LYS A 33 -16.31 -26.27 -2.87
CA LYS A 33 -15.71 -26.34 -4.21
C LYS A 33 -14.66 -25.24 -4.35
N TRP A 34 -13.64 -25.51 -5.14
CA TRP A 34 -12.66 -24.50 -5.48
C TRP A 34 -13.30 -23.36 -6.27
N PHE A 35 -13.07 -22.16 -5.82
CA PHE A 35 -13.34 -20.94 -6.56
C PHE A 35 -12.25 -19.92 -6.26
N GLY A 36 -12.07 -18.98 -7.17
CA GLY A 36 -11.14 -17.88 -6.99
C GLY A 36 -11.37 -16.82 -8.04
N GLY A 37 -10.81 -15.67 -7.80
CA GLY A 37 -10.85 -14.54 -8.71
C GLY A 37 -9.76 -13.55 -8.36
N GLY A 38 -9.44 -12.72 -9.32
CA GLY A 38 -8.49 -11.62 -9.13
C GLY A 38 -8.83 -10.45 -10.01
N GLU A 39 -8.37 -9.29 -9.61
CA GLU A 39 -8.57 -8.04 -10.32
C GLU A 39 -7.26 -7.25 -10.32
N ILE A 40 -7.00 -6.58 -11.44
CA ILE A 40 -5.90 -5.62 -11.58
C ILE A 40 -6.51 -4.30 -12.01
N ILE A 41 -6.28 -3.27 -11.23
CA ILE A 41 -6.71 -1.90 -11.53
C ILE A 41 -5.46 -1.06 -11.70
N THR A 42 -5.39 -0.28 -12.78
CA THR A 42 -4.32 0.68 -13.03
C THR A 42 -4.88 1.98 -13.56
N SER A 43 -4.33 3.11 -13.15
CA SER A 43 -4.69 4.41 -13.72
C SER A 43 -4.05 4.65 -15.08
N GLY A 44 -2.90 4.02 -15.35
CA GLY A 44 -2.22 4.11 -16.62
C GLY A 44 -1.08 3.12 -16.78
N LEU A 45 -0.85 2.69 -18.00
CA LEU A 45 0.25 1.82 -18.39
C LEU A 45 1.28 2.65 -19.16
N PRO A 46 2.54 2.73 -18.69
CA PRO A 46 3.60 3.38 -19.44
C PRO A 46 3.92 2.59 -20.71
N MET A 47 3.95 3.27 -21.83
CA MET A 47 4.29 2.75 -23.14
C MET A 47 5.36 3.63 -23.78
N GLU A 48 6.07 3.15 -24.81
CA GLU A 48 7.08 3.95 -25.54
C GLU A 48 6.50 5.26 -26.11
N SER A 49 5.22 5.28 -26.46
CA SER A 49 4.51 6.43 -27.04
C SER A 49 3.84 7.34 -26.01
N GLY A 50 3.99 7.06 -24.69
CA GLY A 50 3.33 7.77 -23.60
C GLY A 50 2.54 6.85 -22.67
N VAL A 51 1.62 7.40 -21.91
CA VAL A 51 0.77 6.63 -20.99
C VAL A 51 -0.56 6.30 -21.65
N VAL A 52 -0.93 5.03 -21.64
CA VAL A 52 -2.26 4.56 -22.02
C VAL A 52 -3.09 4.37 -20.75
N GLY A 53 -4.07 5.24 -20.52
CA GLY A 53 -4.90 5.24 -19.34
C GLY A 53 -5.48 6.61 -19.03
N PHE A 54 -5.90 6.81 -17.79
CA PHE A 54 -6.49 8.06 -17.31
C PHE A 54 -5.45 9.10 -16.90
N ASP A 55 -4.32 8.64 -16.37
CA ASP A 55 -3.25 9.49 -15.87
C ASP A 55 -1.91 8.73 -15.79
N ASP A 56 -0.86 9.47 -15.45
CA ASP A 56 0.50 8.99 -15.23
C ASP A 56 0.92 9.01 -13.74
N PHE A 57 -0.05 9.04 -12.81
CA PHE A 57 0.21 9.17 -11.38
C PHE A 57 0.53 7.84 -10.68
N GLY A 58 0.54 6.74 -11.44
CA GLY A 58 1.06 5.45 -10.97
C GLY A 58 0.19 4.79 -9.90
N TYR A 59 -1.15 4.88 -10.00
CA TYR A 59 -2.06 4.14 -9.13
C TYR A 59 -2.29 2.73 -9.66
N ASN A 60 -1.95 1.73 -8.84
CA ASN A 60 -2.07 0.32 -9.20
C ASN A 60 -2.64 -0.49 -8.03
N VAL A 61 -3.59 -1.37 -8.32
CA VAL A 61 -4.14 -2.32 -7.36
C VAL A 61 -4.09 -3.71 -7.96
N LEU A 62 -3.62 -4.65 -7.18
CA LEU A 62 -3.71 -6.08 -7.45
C LEU A 62 -4.45 -6.72 -6.30
N GLU A 63 -5.56 -7.39 -6.60
CA GLU A 63 -6.28 -8.15 -5.59
C GLU A 63 -6.70 -9.51 -6.08
N GLY A 64 -6.85 -10.44 -5.14
CA GLY A 64 -7.27 -11.77 -5.47
C GLY A 64 -7.70 -12.57 -4.25
N SER A 65 -8.48 -13.59 -4.52
CA SER A 65 -8.87 -14.55 -3.50
C SER A 65 -9.03 -15.96 -4.09
N ILE A 66 -8.75 -16.93 -3.26
CA ILE A 66 -8.97 -18.34 -3.57
C ILE A 66 -9.56 -19.05 -2.34
N SER A 67 -10.50 -19.94 -2.58
CA SER A 67 -11.10 -20.74 -1.52
C SER A 67 -11.49 -22.12 -2.05
N GLY A 68 -11.35 -23.11 -1.21
CA GLY A 68 -11.73 -24.45 -1.57
C GLY A 68 -11.33 -25.50 -0.53
N PRO A 69 -11.76 -26.73 -0.74
CA PRO A 69 -11.45 -27.85 0.14
C PRO A 69 -10.04 -28.38 -0.13
N ILE A 70 -9.24 -28.55 0.93
CA ILE A 70 -7.93 -29.21 0.85
C ILE A 70 -8.09 -30.72 1.02
N LEU A 71 -8.96 -31.12 1.94
CA LEU A 71 -9.16 -32.52 2.30
C LEU A 71 -10.64 -32.82 2.45
N PHE A 72 -11.04 -34.00 1.97
CA PHE A 72 -12.40 -34.53 2.10
C PHE A 72 -12.45 -35.77 3.01
N GLU A 73 -13.55 -35.91 3.72
CA GLU A 73 -13.98 -37.18 4.25
C GLU A 73 -14.46 -38.07 3.09
N LYS A 74 -14.09 -39.33 3.12
CA LYS A 74 -14.48 -40.29 2.11
C LYS A 74 -15.41 -41.32 2.72
N ASP A 75 -16.40 -41.80 1.94
CA ASP A 75 -17.21 -42.95 2.26
C ASP A 75 -16.45 -44.27 2.05
N GLU A 76 -17.12 -45.41 2.35
CA GLU A 76 -16.55 -46.75 2.16
C GLU A 76 -16.25 -47.06 0.68
N GLU A 77 -16.90 -46.34 -0.24
CA GLU A 77 -16.72 -46.48 -1.69
C GLU A 77 -15.63 -45.54 -2.22
N GLY A 78 -15.06 -44.68 -1.37
CA GLY A 78 -13.98 -43.71 -1.73
C GLY A 78 -14.47 -42.40 -2.31
N ASN A 79 -15.77 -42.10 -2.30
CA ASN A 79 -16.33 -40.83 -2.77
C ASN A 79 -16.17 -39.73 -1.71
N ASN A 80 -16.01 -38.50 -2.15
CA ASN A 80 -15.95 -37.37 -1.26
C ASN A 80 -17.32 -37.02 -0.68
N VAL A 81 -17.46 -37.07 0.64
CA VAL A 81 -18.71 -36.80 1.35
C VAL A 81 -18.79 -35.35 1.77
N ARG A 82 -17.79 -34.89 2.53
CA ARG A 82 -17.73 -33.49 3.00
C ARG A 82 -16.30 -33.01 3.12
N PRO A 83 -16.06 -31.68 3.04
CA PRO A 83 -14.74 -31.13 3.30
C PRO A 83 -14.37 -31.28 4.78
N LEU A 84 -13.26 -31.93 5.06
CA LEU A 84 -12.64 -31.97 6.39
C LEU A 84 -11.77 -30.77 6.65
N LEU A 85 -11.04 -30.34 5.62
CA LEU A 85 -10.14 -29.21 5.70
C LEU A 85 -10.41 -28.28 4.53
N GLY A 86 -10.72 -27.03 4.84
CA GLY A 86 -10.95 -25.98 3.86
C GLY A 86 -9.98 -24.82 4.03
N LEU A 87 -9.67 -24.15 2.94
CA LEU A 87 -8.82 -22.97 2.86
C LEU A 87 -9.60 -21.80 2.29
N PHE A 88 -9.38 -20.62 2.87
CA PHE A 88 -9.65 -19.33 2.26
C PHE A 88 -8.41 -18.47 2.35
N LEU A 89 -8.00 -17.90 1.23
CA LEU A 89 -6.89 -16.96 1.13
C LEU A 89 -7.35 -15.76 0.30
N SER A 90 -7.07 -14.55 0.78
CA SER A 90 -7.35 -13.32 0.05
C SER A 90 -6.23 -12.33 0.28
N GLY A 91 -5.80 -11.66 -0.78
CA GLY A 91 -4.77 -10.63 -0.72
C GLY A 91 -5.12 -9.43 -1.57
N ASN A 92 -4.61 -8.29 -1.12
CA ASN A 92 -4.69 -7.02 -1.83
C ASN A 92 -3.32 -6.34 -1.74
N TYR A 93 -2.88 -5.77 -2.84
CA TYR A 93 -1.70 -4.91 -2.89
C TYR A 93 -2.05 -3.65 -3.65
N THR A 94 -1.76 -2.50 -3.05
CA THR A 94 -1.94 -1.18 -3.64
C THR A 94 -0.60 -0.48 -3.70
N TYR A 95 -0.24 0.03 -4.86
CA TYR A 95 0.89 0.93 -5.06
C TYR A 95 0.39 2.25 -5.64
N GLN A 96 0.88 3.34 -5.10
CA GLN A 96 0.58 4.67 -5.58
C GLN A 96 1.86 5.50 -5.58
N GLU A 97 2.32 5.90 -6.74
CA GLU A 97 3.57 6.65 -6.91
C GLU A 97 3.47 8.05 -6.30
N ASP A 98 2.36 8.72 -6.54
CA ASP A 98 2.04 10.00 -5.89
C ASP A 98 0.61 10.01 -5.34
N PRO A 99 0.41 9.97 -4.02
CA PRO A 99 -0.92 10.01 -3.41
C PRO A 99 -1.60 11.37 -3.48
N ARG A 100 -0.89 12.42 -3.89
CA ARG A 100 -1.43 13.78 -4.00
C ARG A 100 -0.87 14.49 -5.24
N PRO A 101 -1.18 13.98 -6.44
CA PRO A 101 -0.67 14.55 -7.67
C PRO A 101 -1.15 15.99 -7.86
N THR A 102 -0.30 16.82 -8.44
CA THR A 102 -0.61 18.21 -8.73
C THR A 102 -0.97 18.33 -10.21
N PHE A 103 -2.11 18.94 -10.54
CA PHE A 103 -2.56 19.10 -11.92
C PHE A 103 -1.52 19.79 -12.83
N GLY A 104 -0.79 20.77 -12.30
CA GLY A 104 0.29 21.45 -13.02
C GLY A 104 1.59 20.66 -13.17
N GLY A 105 1.68 19.45 -12.57
CA GLY A 105 2.93 18.72 -12.37
C GLY A 105 3.76 19.32 -11.23
N ASN A 106 4.93 18.73 -11.05
CA ASN A 106 5.89 19.13 -10.04
C ASN A 106 7.20 19.53 -10.72
N TYR A 107 8.13 20.06 -9.96
CA TYR A 107 9.44 20.45 -10.45
C TYR A 107 10.52 19.81 -9.60
N LYS A 108 11.60 19.39 -10.23
CA LYS A 108 12.87 19.02 -9.59
C LYS A 108 14.00 19.81 -10.24
N ILE A 109 15.10 19.95 -9.55
CA ILE A 109 16.34 20.43 -10.16
C ILE A 109 16.80 19.44 -11.22
N ARG A 110 17.36 19.92 -12.31
CA ARG A 110 17.97 19.08 -13.34
C ARG A 110 19.16 18.34 -12.75
N ASP A 111 19.36 17.09 -13.16
CA ASP A 111 20.37 16.22 -12.56
C ASP A 111 21.79 16.78 -12.78
N ASP A 112 22.09 17.35 -13.97
CA ASP A 112 23.37 18.00 -14.28
C ASP A 112 23.67 19.20 -13.38
N VAL A 113 22.66 20.03 -13.08
CA VAL A 113 22.80 21.20 -12.20
C VAL A 113 22.95 20.76 -10.75
N ARG A 114 22.23 19.73 -10.33
CA ARG A 114 22.34 19.16 -8.99
C ARG A 114 23.74 18.63 -8.71
N ASP A 115 24.28 17.87 -9.65
CA ASP A 115 25.62 17.29 -9.53
C ASP A 115 26.68 18.38 -9.43
N GLU A 116 26.55 19.47 -10.21
CA GLU A 116 27.44 20.61 -10.12
C GLU A 116 27.34 21.32 -8.78
N LEU A 117 26.14 21.51 -8.25
CA LEU A 117 25.94 22.12 -6.92
C LEU A 117 26.54 21.30 -5.80
N PHE A 118 26.49 19.97 -5.88
CA PHE A 118 27.07 19.10 -4.87
C PHE A 118 28.60 19.07 -4.97
N ALA A 119 29.15 19.15 -6.19
CA ALA A 119 30.59 19.24 -6.40
C ALA A 119 31.16 20.61 -5.97
N ASN A 120 30.42 21.69 -6.24
CA ASN A 120 30.83 23.06 -6.01
C ASN A 120 29.72 23.86 -5.28
N PRO A 121 29.48 23.62 -3.98
CA PRO A 121 28.36 24.23 -3.28
C PRO A 121 28.53 25.73 -3.01
N LEU A 122 29.78 26.23 -3.03
CA LEU A 122 30.11 27.58 -2.66
C LEU A 122 30.87 28.32 -3.77
N ARG A 123 30.65 29.62 -3.86
CA ARG A 123 31.43 30.54 -4.65
C ARG A 123 31.93 31.71 -3.79
N GLN A 124 33.01 32.36 -4.23
CA GLN A 124 33.54 33.51 -3.54
C GLN A 124 32.57 34.71 -3.68
N ASN A 125 32.33 35.40 -2.57
CA ASN A 125 31.68 36.69 -2.55
C ASN A 125 32.71 37.80 -2.78
N ILE A 126 32.78 38.33 -4.00
CA ILE A 126 33.74 39.36 -4.38
C ILE A 126 33.05 40.69 -4.36
N SER A 127 33.60 41.63 -3.60
CA SER A 127 33.11 43.00 -3.55
C SER A 127 33.39 43.79 -4.86
N SER A 128 32.78 44.93 -5.02
CA SER A 128 33.06 45.84 -6.15
C SER A 128 34.51 46.35 -6.18
N SER A 129 35.22 46.28 -5.04
CA SER A 129 36.66 46.59 -4.94
C SER A 129 37.58 45.42 -5.31
N GLY A 130 37.01 44.22 -5.59
CA GLY A 130 37.75 43.01 -5.90
C GLY A 130 38.20 42.20 -4.67
N GLU A 131 37.78 42.58 -3.47
CA GLU A 131 38.11 41.87 -2.23
C GLU A 131 37.15 40.71 -1.99
N VAL A 132 37.66 39.59 -1.47
CA VAL A 132 36.86 38.45 -1.09
C VAL A 132 36.25 38.67 0.29
N ASN A 133 34.93 38.84 0.34
CA ASN A 133 34.14 39.07 1.56
C ASN A 133 33.39 37.83 2.05
N GLY A 134 33.99 36.63 1.88
CA GLY A 134 33.41 35.38 2.30
C GLY A 134 32.94 34.49 1.15
N ALA A 135 31.97 33.63 1.41
CA ALA A 135 31.40 32.71 0.43
C ALA A 135 29.88 32.83 0.37
N LEU A 136 29.33 32.55 -0.80
CA LEU A 136 27.89 32.47 -1.05
C LEU A 136 27.53 31.05 -1.50
N TYR A 137 26.32 30.57 -1.21
CA TYR A 137 25.84 29.29 -1.75
C TYR A 137 25.48 29.44 -3.22
N ASN A 138 25.98 28.54 -4.07
CA ASN A 138 25.58 28.47 -5.47
C ASN A 138 24.10 28.26 -5.65
N ALA A 139 23.45 27.53 -4.73
CA ALA A 139 22.02 27.29 -4.71
C ALA A 139 21.16 28.56 -4.62
N ASP A 140 21.69 29.67 -4.06
CA ASP A 140 20.97 30.96 -3.97
C ASP A 140 20.78 31.64 -5.34
N PHE A 141 21.47 31.14 -6.37
CA PHE A 141 21.48 31.73 -7.71
C PHE A 141 20.81 30.88 -8.77
N LEU A 142 20.07 29.86 -8.34
CA LEU A 142 19.27 29.05 -9.24
C LEU A 142 18.14 29.87 -9.86
N SER A 143 17.86 29.57 -11.11
CA SER A 143 16.82 30.16 -11.92
C SER A 143 15.78 29.11 -12.35
N ALA A 144 14.68 29.53 -12.94
CA ALA A 144 13.66 28.61 -13.44
C ALA A 144 14.20 27.63 -14.51
N ASN A 145 15.28 27.98 -15.21
CA ASN A 145 15.88 27.13 -16.25
C ASN A 145 16.68 25.94 -15.67
N ASP A 146 17.00 26.00 -14.38
CA ASP A 146 17.75 24.95 -13.68
C ASP A 146 16.84 23.84 -13.15
N PHE A 147 15.53 23.99 -13.34
CA PHE A 147 14.51 23.03 -12.95
C PHE A 147 13.83 22.42 -14.17
N GLU A 148 13.41 21.17 -14.02
CA GLU A 148 12.59 20.46 -14.99
C GLU A 148 11.26 20.04 -14.39
N ARG A 149 10.25 19.95 -15.23
CA ARG A 149 8.92 19.51 -14.84
C ARG A 149 8.86 17.99 -14.82
N ILE A 150 8.28 17.45 -13.76
CA ILE A 150 7.98 16.02 -13.58
C ILE A 150 6.49 15.81 -13.30
N PRO A 151 5.89 14.68 -13.71
CA PRO A 151 4.46 14.44 -13.50
C PRO A 151 4.13 14.23 -12.02
N THR A 152 4.94 13.45 -11.31
CA THR A 152 4.72 13.03 -9.93
C THR A 152 5.81 13.57 -9.00
N ARG A 153 5.52 13.66 -7.70
CA ARG A 153 6.51 14.01 -6.69
C ARG A 153 7.47 12.86 -6.50
N LEU A 154 8.75 13.17 -6.36
CA LEU A 154 9.79 12.18 -6.11
C LEU A 154 9.79 11.74 -4.64
N ASN A 155 10.08 10.47 -4.42
CA ASN A 155 10.12 9.86 -3.10
C ASN A 155 8.87 10.19 -2.27
N ALA A 156 7.70 9.98 -2.87
CA ALA A 156 6.38 10.25 -2.29
C ALA A 156 5.47 9.01 -2.34
N ALA A 157 5.97 7.90 -2.85
CA ALA A 157 5.18 6.69 -3.09
C ALA A 157 4.63 6.08 -1.80
N ASN A 158 3.44 5.53 -1.90
CA ASN A 158 2.82 4.73 -0.87
C ASN A 158 2.52 3.33 -1.42
N GLN A 159 2.72 2.33 -0.59
CA GLN A 159 2.33 0.95 -0.89
C GLN A 159 1.70 0.30 0.34
N ASN A 160 0.68 -0.49 0.09
CA ASN A 160 -0.03 -1.22 1.11
C ASN A 160 -0.25 -2.65 0.64
N ALA A 161 -0.07 -3.60 1.53
CA ALA A 161 -0.42 -4.98 1.29
C ALA A 161 -1.28 -5.52 2.43
N SER A 162 -2.31 -6.27 2.11
CA SER A 162 -3.10 -6.98 3.09
C SER A 162 -3.24 -8.45 2.70
N LEU A 163 -3.23 -9.32 3.68
CA LEU A 163 -3.41 -10.74 3.53
C LEU A 163 -4.39 -11.25 4.57
N VAL A 164 -5.33 -12.06 4.14
CA VAL A 164 -6.27 -12.79 4.99
C VAL A 164 -6.13 -14.28 4.66
N ALA A 165 -5.84 -15.08 5.68
CA ALA A 165 -5.79 -16.52 5.57
C ALA A 165 -6.73 -17.15 6.59
N LYS A 166 -7.45 -18.19 6.20
CA LYS A 166 -8.37 -18.92 7.06
C LYS A 166 -8.33 -20.38 6.71
N ILE A 167 -8.27 -21.21 7.73
CA ILE A 167 -8.36 -22.68 7.63
C ILE A 167 -9.53 -23.14 8.49
N ASP A 168 -10.46 -23.85 7.88
CA ASP A 168 -11.59 -24.46 8.55
C ASP A 168 -11.36 -25.97 8.65
N VAL A 169 -11.43 -26.51 9.87
CA VAL A 169 -11.29 -27.94 10.17
C VAL A 169 -12.63 -28.44 10.67
N ASN A 170 -13.31 -29.23 9.89
CA ASN A 170 -14.61 -29.81 10.23
C ASN A 170 -14.40 -31.19 10.82
N THR A 171 -14.43 -31.31 12.15
CA THR A 171 -14.17 -32.59 12.86
C THR A 171 -15.35 -33.53 12.78
N ASN A 172 -16.58 -33.04 12.75
CA ASN A 172 -17.80 -33.77 12.54
C ASN A 172 -18.88 -32.85 11.94
N GLU A 173 -20.13 -33.32 11.80
CA GLU A 173 -21.24 -32.57 11.20
C GLU A 173 -21.62 -31.30 11.99
N THR A 174 -21.32 -31.25 13.28
CA THR A 174 -21.76 -30.20 14.19
C THR A 174 -20.62 -29.38 14.76
N THR A 175 -19.38 -29.81 14.60
CA THR A 175 -18.23 -29.22 15.24
C THR A 175 -17.18 -28.80 14.21
N SER A 176 -16.80 -27.54 14.22
CA SER A 176 -15.74 -27.02 13.38
C SER A 176 -14.76 -26.18 14.19
N LEU A 177 -13.50 -26.23 13.81
CA LEU A 177 -12.44 -25.37 14.29
C LEU A 177 -12.02 -24.46 13.14
N THR A 178 -11.97 -23.15 13.40
CA THR A 178 -11.47 -22.16 12.45
C THR A 178 -10.20 -21.54 12.99
N PHE A 179 -9.16 -21.54 12.19
CA PHE A 179 -7.94 -20.78 12.41
C PHE A 179 -7.88 -19.68 11.37
N GLY A 180 -7.71 -18.44 11.81
CA GLY A 180 -7.61 -17.31 10.91
C GLY A 180 -6.43 -16.43 11.27
N ALA A 181 -5.87 -15.80 10.24
CA ALA A 181 -4.84 -14.80 10.37
C ALA A 181 -5.08 -13.66 9.38
N THR A 182 -4.78 -12.45 9.82
CA THR A 182 -4.76 -11.26 8.96
C THR A 182 -3.43 -10.56 9.13
N GLY A 183 -2.84 -10.11 8.03
CA GLY A 183 -1.63 -9.29 8.02
C GLY A 183 -1.87 -8.03 7.20
N TYR A 184 -1.30 -6.94 7.66
CA TYR A 184 -1.29 -5.68 6.96
C TYR A 184 0.12 -5.10 6.98
N TYR A 185 0.57 -4.65 5.84
CA TYR A 185 1.81 -3.93 5.64
C TYR A 185 1.52 -2.60 4.96
N SER A 186 2.13 -1.54 5.45
CA SER A 186 2.09 -0.23 4.83
C SER A 186 3.48 0.37 4.82
N GLN A 187 3.87 0.93 3.70
CA GLN A 187 5.08 1.73 3.56
C GLN A 187 4.75 2.98 2.78
N GLY A 188 5.26 4.12 3.23
CA GLY A 188 5.11 5.37 2.51
C GLY A 188 6.19 6.36 2.88
N ALA A 189 6.49 7.26 1.96
CA ALA A 189 7.39 8.36 2.22
C ALA A 189 6.67 9.49 2.97
N SER A 190 7.29 9.98 4.04
CA SER A 190 6.87 11.22 4.70
C SER A 190 7.35 12.41 3.88
N TYR A 191 6.59 12.75 2.85
CA TYR A 191 6.94 13.80 1.91
C TYR A 191 7.07 15.15 2.60
N SER A 192 8.24 15.80 2.40
CA SER A 192 8.52 17.18 2.83
C SER A 192 8.62 18.11 1.63
N TYR A 193 7.82 19.17 1.62
CA TYR A 193 7.90 20.18 0.57
C TYR A 193 9.28 20.87 0.54
N ALA A 194 9.93 21.03 1.69
CA ALA A 194 11.28 21.60 1.77
C ALA A 194 12.34 20.77 1.02
N ASN A 195 12.11 19.47 0.87
CA ASN A 195 13.00 18.56 0.16
C ASN A 195 12.66 18.41 -1.33
N SER A 196 11.51 18.93 -1.78
CA SER A 196 10.90 18.60 -3.07
C SER A 196 11.75 18.91 -4.29
N LEU A 197 12.51 19.99 -4.25
CA LEU A 197 13.24 20.50 -5.43
C LEU A 197 14.61 19.83 -5.62
N MET A 198 15.32 19.50 -4.55
CA MET A 198 16.72 19.03 -4.61
C MET A 198 17.04 17.84 -3.73
N ASN A 199 16.35 17.68 -2.59
CA ASN A 199 16.70 16.75 -1.52
C ASN A 199 15.61 15.73 -1.25
N TRP A 200 14.84 15.32 -2.26
CA TRP A 200 13.72 14.38 -2.13
C TRP A 200 14.11 13.03 -1.52
N GLU A 201 15.37 12.64 -1.65
CA GLU A 201 15.93 11.42 -1.05
C GLU A 201 15.96 11.47 0.49
N ASN A 202 15.90 12.69 1.07
CA ASN A 202 15.86 12.89 2.52
C ASN A 202 14.45 12.80 3.11
N ASN A 203 13.43 12.49 2.32
CA ASN A 203 12.13 12.16 2.83
C ASN A 203 12.23 10.84 3.61
N LEU A 204 11.65 10.81 4.82
CA LEU A 204 11.69 9.62 5.67
C LEU A 204 10.72 8.56 5.12
N ASP A 205 11.21 7.34 5.00
CA ASP A 205 10.37 6.18 4.78
C ASP A 205 9.76 5.71 6.10
N VAL A 206 8.45 5.54 6.11
CA VAL A 206 7.71 5.04 7.26
C VAL A 206 7.07 3.72 6.86
N SER A 207 7.33 2.68 7.63
CA SER A 207 6.69 1.38 7.44
C SER A 207 5.97 0.95 8.71
N SER A 208 4.85 0.28 8.55
CA SER A 208 4.09 -0.31 9.63
C SER A 208 3.65 -1.73 9.29
N TYR A 209 3.55 -2.56 10.31
CA TYR A 209 3.09 -3.93 10.23
C TYR A 209 2.04 -4.16 11.31
N ASP A 210 0.91 -4.72 10.92
CA ASP A 210 -0.12 -5.21 11.85
C ASP A 210 -0.43 -6.66 11.47
N TRP A 211 -0.54 -7.52 12.47
CA TRP A 211 -0.98 -8.89 12.24
C TRP A 211 -1.86 -9.37 13.40
N ARG A 212 -2.81 -10.21 13.08
CA ARG A 212 -3.71 -10.82 14.04
C ARG A 212 -3.92 -12.28 13.67
N ALA A 213 -4.00 -13.11 14.70
CA ALA A 213 -4.38 -14.50 14.54
C ALA A 213 -5.46 -14.87 15.56
N TYR A 214 -6.35 -15.75 15.20
CA TYR A 214 -7.40 -16.22 16.07
C TYR A 214 -7.71 -17.70 15.82
N ALA A 215 -8.24 -18.34 16.83
CA ALA A 215 -8.86 -19.65 16.73
C ALA A 215 -10.28 -19.56 17.29
N LYS A 216 -11.22 -20.21 16.63
CA LYS A 216 -12.62 -20.28 17.01
C LYS A 216 -13.06 -21.74 16.98
N PHE A 217 -13.76 -22.12 18.04
CA PHE A 217 -14.42 -23.42 18.20
C PHE A 217 -15.93 -23.24 18.14
#